data_83af0aebcc418bed9748c53a3572eabd
#
_entry.id   83af0aebcc418bed9748c53a3572eabd
#
_cell.length_a   1.000
_cell.length_b   1.000
_cell.length_c   1.000
_cell.angle_alpha   90.00
_cell.angle_beta   90.00
_cell.angle_gamma   90.00
#
_symmetry.space_group_name_H-M   'P 1'
#
loop_
_entity.id
_entity.type
_entity.pdbx_description
1 polymer ?
#
loop_
_entity_poly.entity_id
_entity_poly.type
_entity_poly.pdbx_seq_one_letter_code
_entity_poly.pdbx_strand_id
1 'polypeptide(L)'
;FEQIVQFWLDLGVDGFRLDAVKEFYSGADDKNIAVLTWFNDMVKSKKEDAYLVGEAWNDYSVYAKYYQSGMDSFFDFTFADKDGIIADTVKGINGASAYGKSLVNTQELYGSYSDTYIDAPFYTNHDMARSAGYYSGDYSEAQTKLGNAMNLLMSGSAFLYYGEELGMKGSGKDENKRAPMYWSTDADAT
;
A
#
# COMPACT_ATOMS: atom_id res chain seq x y z
N PHE A 1 18.81 -15.21 2.34
CA PHE A 1 18.05 -14.34 1.44
C PHE A 1 18.56 -14.40 -0.01
N GLU A 2 19.85 -14.28 -0.29
CA GLU A 2 20.39 -14.27 -1.66
C GLU A 2 19.93 -15.44 -2.51
N GLN A 3 19.97 -16.68 -1.97
CA GLN A 3 19.51 -17.88 -2.67
C GLN A 3 17.99 -17.88 -2.92
N ILE A 4 17.21 -17.37 -1.96
CA ILE A 4 15.75 -17.24 -2.09
C ILE A 4 15.42 -16.24 -3.20
N VAL A 5 16.04 -15.07 -3.17
CA VAL A 5 15.85 -14.02 -4.19
C VAL A 5 16.24 -14.56 -5.57
N GLN A 6 17.41 -15.20 -5.69
CA GLN A 6 17.86 -15.76 -6.96
C GLN A 6 16.86 -16.79 -7.51
N PHE A 7 16.39 -17.71 -6.66
CA PHE A 7 15.42 -18.73 -7.06
C PHE A 7 14.15 -18.12 -7.68
N TRP A 8 13.58 -17.07 -7.05
CA TRP A 8 12.38 -16.46 -7.56
C TRP A 8 12.61 -15.59 -8.80
N LEU A 9 13.75 -14.89 -8.88
CA LEU A 9 14.14 -14.15 -10.07
C LEU A 9 14.35 -15.07 -11.26
N ASP A 10 14.96 -16.25 -11.06
CA ASP A 10 15.14 -17.27 -12.11
C ASP A 10 13.80 -17.83 -12.62
N LEU A 11 12.76 -17.81 -11.78
CA LEU A 11 11.38 -18.14 -12.17
C LEU A 11 10.63 -17.00 -12.86
N GLY A 12 11.24 -15.81 -12.94
CA GLY A 12 10.72 -14.68 -13.69
C GLY A 12 9.84 -13.71 -12.89
N VAL A 13 9.95 -13.67 -11.54
CA VAL A 13 9.27 -12.60 -10.77
C VAL A 13 9.93 -11.25 -11.04
N ASP A 14 9.13 -10.18 -11.02
CA ASP A 14 9.58 -8.83 -11.31
C ASP A 14 9.96 -8.01 -10.07
N GLY A 15 9.78 -8.57 -8.87
CA GLY A 15 10.13 -7.89 -7.64
C GLY A 15 9.58 -8.56 -6.39
N PHE A 16 9.66 -7.86 -5.26
CA PHE A 16 9.30 -8.42 -3.97
C PHE A 16 8.55 -7.39 -3.10
N ARG A 17 7.53 -7.89 -2.40
CA ARG A 17 6.92 -7.18 -1.27
C ARG A 17 7.54 -7.71 0.02
N LEU A 18 8.08 -6.80 0.84
CA LEU A 18 8.68 -7.12 2.12
C LEU A 18 7.69 -6.84 3.25
N ASP A 19 7.40 -7.86 4.03
CA ASP A 19 6.49 -7.80 5.17
C ASP A 19 7.12 -7.14 6.38
N ALA A 20 6.36 -6.29 7.09
CA ALA A 20 6.68 -5.74 8.40
C ALA A 20 8.12 -5.24 8.55
N VAL A 21 8.63 -4.48 7.58
CA VAL A 21 10.07 -4.12 7.50
C VAL A 21 10.59 -3.31 8.69
N LYS A 22 9.71 -2.66 9.44
CA LYS A 22 10.08 -1.94 10.67
C LYS A 22 10.34 -2.86 11.87
N GLU A 23 9.99 -4.15 11.74
CA GLU A 23 10.11 -5.12 12.81
C GLU A 23 11.35 -6.04 12.66
N PHE A 24 12.18 -5.88 11.64
CA PHE A 24 13.46 -6.59 11.55
C PHE A 24 14.34 -6.28 12.77
N TYR A 25 14.31 -5.02 13.22
CA TYR A 25 14.83 -4.55 14.48
C TYR A 25 13.79 -3.62 15.12
N SER A 26 12.87 -4.19 15.89
CA SER A 26 11.77 -3.44 16.49
C SER A 26 12.26 -2.22 17.26
N GLY A 27 11.73 -1.03 16.95
CA GLY A 27 12.09 0.24 17.55
C GLY A 27 13.46 0.83 17.13
N ALA A 28 14.11 0.28 16.09
CA ALA A 28 15.42 0.75 15.63
C ALA A 28 15.41 1.05 14.12
N ASP A 29 14.81 2.17 13.72
CA ASP A 29 14.64 2.57 12.31
C ASP A 29 15.96 2.55 11.53
N ASP A 30 17.06 3.09 12.09
CA ASP A 30 18.36 3.12 11.42
C ASP A 30 18.88 1.72 11.06
N LYS A 31 18.64 0.73 11.93
CA LYS A 31 19.01 -0.67 11.66
C LYS A 31 18.13 -1.30 10.61
N ASN A 32 16.83 -0.99 10.62
CA ASN A 32 15.90 -1.45 9.59
C ASN A 32 16.29 -0.88 8.23
N ILE A 33 16.57 0.43 8.16
CA ILE A 33 17.04 1.08 6.94
C ILE A 33 18.33 0.42 6.43
N ALA A 34 19.31 0.15 7.29
CA ALA A 34 20.55 -0.51 6.90
C ALA A 34 20.32 -1.93 6.32
N VAL A 35 19.42 -2.71 6.90
CA VAL A 35 19.05 -4.03 6.37
C VAL A 35 18.36 -3.90 5.02
N LEU A 36 17.47 -2.92 4.87
CA LEU A 36 16.78 -2.69 3.61
C LEU A 36 17.71 -2.18 2.51
N THR A 37 18.69 -1.35 2.85
CA THR A 37 19.77 -0.93 1.92
C THR A 37 20.53 -2.14 1.40
N TRP A 38 21.00 -3.00 2.32
CA TRP A 38 21.66 -4.25 1.92
C TRP A 38 20.77 -5.12 1.03
N PHE A 39 19.48 -5.26 1.37
CA PHE A 39 18.55 -6.08 0.60
C PHE A 39 18.31 -5.49 -0.79
N ASN A 40 18.09 -4.18 -0.88
CA ASN A 40 17.92 -3.46 -2.14
C ASN A 40 19.13 -3.66 -3.05
N ASP A 41 20.34 -3.41 -2.55
CA ASP A 41 21.56 -3.54 -3.33
C ASP A 41 21.77 -4.98 -3.83
N MET A 42 21.50 -5.96 -2.98
CA MET A 42 21.58 -7.38 -3.32
C MET A 42 20.60 -7.75 -4.43
N VAL A 43 19.35 -7.31 -4.35
CA VAL A 43 18.34 -7.60 -5.40
C VAL A 43 18.66 -6.86 -6.68
N LYS A 44 18.94 -5.57 -6.62
CA LYS A 44 19.25 -4.73 -7.80
C LYS A 44 20.55 -5.19 -8.51
N SER A 45 21.49 -5.77 -7.80
CA SER A 45 22.68 -6.37 -8.42
C SER A 45 22.36 -7.61 -9.28
N LYS A 46 21.25 -8.28 -9.04
CA LYS A 46 20.79 -9.47 -9.78
C LYS A 46 19.78 -9.11 -10.90
N LYS A 47 18.91 -8.18 -10.63
CA LYS A 47 17.90 -7.65 -11.55
C LYS A 47 17.70 -6.16 -11.25
N GLU A 48 18.33 -5.30 -12.06
CA GLU A 48 18.37 -3.85 -11.87
C GLU A 48 16.97 -3.22 -11.82
N ASP A 49 16.05 -3.71 -12.65
CA ASP A 49 14.68 -3.26 -12.78
C ASP A 49 13.68 -3.98 -11.83
N ALA A 50 14.14 -4.81 -10.88
CA ALA A 50 13.28 -5.44 -9.92
C ALA A 50 12.58 -4.39 -9.04
N TYR A 51 11.25 -4.48 -8.90
CA TYR A 51 10.48 -3.57 -8.06
C TYR A 51 10.43 -4.06 -6.60
N LEU A 52 10.78 -3.18 -5.67
CA LEU A 52 10.78 -3.48 -4.24
C LEU A 52 9.82 -2.57 -3.49
N VAL A 53 8.84 -3.16 -2.80
CA VAL A 53 7.91 -2.42 -1.95
C VAL A 53 7.93 -2.97 -0.53
N GLY A 54 8.08 -2.08 0.46
CA GLY A 54 8.12 -2.41 1.88
C GLY A 54 6.81 -2.07 2.60
N GLU A 55 6.39 -2.97 3.49
CA GLU A 55 5.29 -2.66 4.41
C GLU A 55 5.86 -2.17 5.73
N ALA A 56 5.70 -0.86 5.98
CA ALA A 56 6.08 -0.20 7.22
C ALA A 56 4.86 0.48 7.84
N TRP A 57 3.99 -0.31 8.47
CA TRP A 57 2.74 0.22 9.04
C TRP A 57 3.02 1.18 10.19
N ASN A 58 2.99 2.46 9.88
CA ASN A 58 3.25 3.53 10.83
C ASN A 58 2.72 4.88 10.28
N ASP A 59 2.97 5.96 11.00
CA ASP A 59 2.79 7.33 10.53
C ASP A 59 3.75 7.63 9.36
N TYR A 60 3.29 8.48 8.42
CA TYR A 60 4.06 8.83 7.22
C TYR A 60 5.43 9.46 7.52
N SER A 61 5.56 10.16 8.63
CA SER A 61 6.85 10.74 9.06
C SER A 61 7.88 9.68 9.45
N VAL A 62 7.44 8.46 9.76
CA VAL A 62 8.30 7.31 10.07
C VAL A 62 8.69 6.58 8.80
N TYR A 63 7.71 6.06 8.03
CA TYR A 63 8.05 5.26 6.85
C TYR A 63 8.69 6.08 5.72
N ALA A 64 8.47 7.39 5.66
CA ALA A 64 9.19 8.26 4.72
C ALA A 64 10.72 8.14 4.84
N LYS A 65 11.25 7.99 6.05
CA LYS A 65 12.69 7.82 6.29
C LYS A 65 13.25 6.55 5.64
N TYR A 66 12.41 5.53 5.47
CA TYR A 66 12.82 4.25 4.91
C TYR A 66 13.20 4.35 3.42
N TYR A 67 12.76 5.39 2.71
CA TYR A 67 13.21 5.68 1.34
C TYR A 67 14.73 5.90 1.23
N GLN A 68 15.41 6.26 2.33
CA GLN A 68 16.87 6.32 2.39
C GLN A 68 17.55 4.96 2.13
N SER A 69 16.81 3.85 2.22
CA SER A 69 17.33 2.52 1.92
C SER A 69 17.57 2.26 0.44
N GLY A 70 17.06 3.12 -0.46
CA GLY A 70 17.10 2.91 -1.90
C GLY A 70 16.01 2.00 -2.44
N MET A 71 15.14 1.41 -1.59
CA MET A 71 13.98 0.67 -2.06
C MET A 71 13.05 1.59 -2.84
N ASP A 72 12.38 1.03 -3.86
CA ASP A 72 11.54 1.80 -4.77
C ASP A 72 10.34 2.41 -4.05
N SER A 73 9.66 1.63 -3.18
CA SER A 73 8.38 2.05 -2.59
C SER A 73 8.19 1.58 -1.15
N PHE A 74 7.36 2.34 -0.44
CA PHE A 74 6.71 1.92 0.81
C PHE A 74 5.22 2.21 0.71
N PHE A 75 4.39 1.30 1.26
CA PHE A 75 2.94 1.49 1.26
C PHE A 75 2.54 2.75 2.02
N ASP A 76 1.73 3.61 1.38
CA ASP A 76 1.27 4.87 1.96
C ASP A 76 0.03 4.66 2.84
N PHE A 77 0.28 4.34 4.11
CA PHE A 77 -0.77 4.13 5.12
C PHE A 77 -1.57 5.38 5.46
N THR A 78 -1.04 6.57 5.17
CA THR A 78 -1.69 7.86 5.49
C THR A 78 -3.04 8.02 4.78
N PHE A 79 -3.14 7.50 3.55
CA PHE A 79 -4.35 7.60 2.75
C PHE A 79 -5.28 6.40 2.88
N ALA A 80 -4.78 5.30 3.42
CA ALA A 80 -5.48 4.02 3.51
C ALA A 80 -6.42 3.91 4.72
N ASP A 81 -7.28 2.86 4.68
CA ASP A 81 -8.22 2.46 5.72
C ASP A 81 -9.44 3.39 5.86
N LYS A 82 -10.38 2.95 6.71
CA LYS A 82 -11.68 3.60 6.99
C LYS A 82 -11.57 4.99 7.62
N ASP A 83 -10.45 5.26 8.28
CA ASP A 83 -10.13 6.52 8.97
C ASP A 83 -8.93 7.23 8.30
N GLY A 84 -8.52 6.80 7.10
CA GLY A 84 -7.48 7.44 6.31
C GLY A 84 -7.99 8.64 5.51
N ILE A 85 -7.07 9.39 4.94
CA ILE A 85 -7.38 10.66 4.26
C ILE A 85 -8.37 10.47 3.11
N ILE A 86 -8.30 9.37 2.35
CA ILE A 86 -9.27 9.09 1.28
C ILE A 86 -10.66 8.94 1.86
N ALA A 87 -10.84 8.05 2.85
CA ALA A 87 -12.15 7.78 3.44
C ALA A 87 -12.75 9.03 4.11
N ASP A 88 -11.95 9.79 4.83
CA ASP A 88 -12.38 11.03 5.48
C ASP A 88 -12.78 12.10 4.48
N THR A 89 -12.10 12.19 3.34
CA THR A 89 -12.48 13.12 2.26
C THR A 89 -13.81 12.71 1.62
N VAL A 90 -13.98 11.42 1.33
CA VAL A 90 -15.23 10.89 0.75
C VAL A 90 -16.42 11.02 1.71
N LYS A 91 -16.19 10.89 3.02
CA LYS A 91 -17.22 11.14 4.06
C LYS A 91 -17.53 12.62 4.26
N GLY A 92 -16.75 13.53 3.69
CA GLY A 92 -16.88 14.97 3.88
C GLY A 92 -16.35 15.47 5.24
N ILE A 93 -15.59 14.66 5.96
CA ILE A 93 -14.88 15.06 7.19
C ILE A 93 -13.76 16.03 6.82
N ASN A 94 -13.00 15.71 5.78
CA ASN A 94 -11.98 16.57 5.18
C ASN A 94 -12.46 17.14 3.86
N GLY A 95 -12.15 18.40 3.60
CA GLY A 95 -12.45 19.03 2.30
C GLY A 95 -11.39 18.69 1.24
N ALA A 96 -11.74 18.85 -0.03
CA ALA A 96 -10.84 18.59 -1.17
C ALA A 96 -9.51 19.37 -1.08
N SER A 97 -9.52 20.59 -0.53
CA SER A 97 -8.29 21.39 -0.32
C SER A 97 -7.36 20.74 0.71
N ALA A 98 -7.90 20.11 1.77
CA ALA A 98 -7.10 19.38 2.76
C ALA A 98 -6.49 18.13 2.14
N TYR A 99 -7.28 17.38 1.35
CA TYR A 99 -6.79 16.24 0.58
C TYR A 99 -5.61 16.62 -0.33
N GLY A 100 -5.78 17.69 -1.13
CA GLY A 100 -4.72 18.18 -2.02
C GLY A 100 -3.44 18.60 -1.29
N LYS A 101 -3.59 19.27 -0.13
CA LYS A 101 -2.43 19.60 0.72
C LYS A 101 -1.72 18.37 1.25
N SER A 102 -2.46 17.34 1.66
CA SER A 102 -1.86 16.10 2.14
C SER A 102 -1.07 15.40 1.04
N LEU A 103 -1.57 15.35 -0.20
CA LEU A 103 -0.83 14.83 -1.34
C LEU A 103 0.49 15.57 -1.56
N VAL A 104 0.48 16.91 -1.54
CA VAL A 104 1.70 17.71 -1.70
C VAL A 104 2.68 17.44 -0.56
N ASN A 105 2.22 17.50 0.69
CA ASN A 105 3.07 17.34 1.86
C ASN A 105 3.75 15.96 1.93
N THR A 106 3.04 14.89 1.57
CA THR A 106 3.63 13.54 1.56
C THR A 106 4.67 13.40 0.46
N GLN A 107 4.38 13.89 -0.75
CA GLN A 107 5.34 13.85 -1.86
C GLN A 107 6.60 14.69 -1.59
N GLU A 108 6.45 15.88 -1.00
CA GLU A 108 7.59 16.71 -0.58
C GLU A 108 8.43 16.02 0.48
N LEU A 109 7.78 15.33 1.45
CA LEU A 109 8.51 14.60 2.49
C LEU A 109 9.26 13.39 1.91
N TYR A 110 8.64 12.59 1.04
CA TYR A 110 9.29 11.43 0.43
C TYR A 110 10.47 11.88 -0.44
N GLY A 111 10.27 12.93 -1.25
CA GLY A 111 11.33 13.55 -2.07
C GLY A 111 12.49 14.12 -1.26
N SER A 112 12.27 14.47 0.01
CA SER A 112 13.37 14.91 0.89
C SER A 112 14.31 13.78 1.34
N TYR A 113 13.86 12.52 1.21
CA TYR A 113 14.64 11.33 1.57
C TYR A 113 15.21 10.57 0.35
N SER A 114 14.57 10.68 -0.80
CA SER A 114 15.03 10.00 -2.03
C SER A 114 14.50 10.72 -3.27
N ASP A 115 15.38 11.03 -4.22
CA ASP A 115 15.01 11.63 -5.51
C ASP A 115 14.37 10.61 -6.49
N THR A 116 14.45 9.31 -6.16
CA THR A 116 13.97 8.21 -7.00
C THR A 116 12.82 7.43 -6.39
N TYR A 117 12.23 7.94 -5.30
CA TYR A 117 11.11 7.27 -4.65
C TYR A 117 9.93 7.10 -5.62
N ILE A 118 9.23 5.99 -5.45
CA ILE A 118 7.94 5.73 -6.09
C ILE A 118 6.93 5.55 -4.96
N ASP A 119 5.92 6.39 -4.87
CA ASP A 119 4.86 6.22 -3.89
C ASP A 119 4.07 4.92 -4.17
N ALA A 120 3.60 4.26 -3.13
CA ALA A 120 2.76 3.06 -3.24
C ALA A 120 1.42 3.26 -2.54
N PRO A 121 0.54 4.12 -3.10
CA PRO A 121 -0.77 4.35 -2.53
C PRO A 121 -1.63 3.09 -2.62
N PHE A 122 -2.42 2.87 -1.58
CA PHE A 122 -3.43 1.83 -1.51
C PHE A 122 -4.62 2.32 -0.67
N TYR A 123 -5.79 1.76 -0.89
CA TYR A 123 -6.97 2.15 -0.12
C TYR A 123 -7.32 1.12 0.94
N THR A 124 -7.24 -0.16 0.59
CA THR A 124 -7.42 -1.29 1.50
C THR A 124 -6.41 -2.38 1.21
N ASN A 125 -6.26 -3.30 2.15
CA ASN A 125 -5.45 -4.49 2.00
C ASN A 125 -6.05 -5.69 2.76
N HIS A 126 -5.34 -6.79 2.82
CA HIS A 126 -5.76 -8.03 3.48
C HIS A 126 -5.86 -7.93 5.03
N ASP A 127 -5.30 -6.89 5.64
CA ASP A 127 -5.33 -6.66 7.09
C ASP A 127 -6.37 -5.60 7.50
N MET A 128 -6.97 -4.90 6.53
CA MET A 128 -7.97 -3.86 6.74
C MET A 128 -9.36 -4.32 6.30
N ALA A 129 -10.40 -3.68 6.83
CA ALA A 129 -11.75 -3.86 6.32
C ALA A 129 -11.83 -3.38 4.86
N ARG A 130 -12.66 -4.02 4.05
CA ARG A 130 -12.88 -3.66 2.64
C ARG A 130 -13.67 -2.35 2.52
N SER A 131 -13.33 -1.52 1.53
CA SER A 131 -13.84 -0.14 1.40
C SER A 131 -15.36 -0.05 1.19
N ALA A 132 -15.97 -1.05 0.57
CA ALA A 132 -17.43 -1.12 0.40
C ALA A 132 -18.20 -1.22 1.73
N GLY A 133 -17.50 -1.47 2.84
CA GLY A 133 -18.05 -1.44 4.21
C GLY A 133 -17.85 -0.11 4.95
N TYR A 134 -17.13 0.87 4.38
CA TYR A 134 -16.84 2.14 5.05
C TYR A 134 -18.00 3.13 5.03
N TYR A 135 -18.95 2.92 4.12
CA TYR A 135 -20.05 3.82 3.83
C TYR A 135 -21.39 3.13 3.99
N SER A 136 -22.44 3.92 4.24
CA SER A 136 -23.81 3.43 4.40
C SER A 136 -24.82 4.40 3.76
N GLY A 137 -26.04 3.92 3.54
CA GLY A 137 -27.10 4.69 2.89
C GLY A 137 -27.02 4.68 1.36
N ASP A 138 -27.83 5.51 0.73
CA ASP A 138 -28.11 5.49 -0.71
C ASP A 138 -26.88 5.82 -1.58
N TYR A 139 -25.91 6.52 -1.03
CA TYR A 139 -24.70 6.94 -1.75
C TYR A 139 -23.50 6.01 -1.53
N SER A 140 -23.63 4.92 -0.75
CA SER A 140 -22.51 4.07 -0.36
C SER A 140 -21.73 3.49 -1.54
N GLU A 141 -22.41 3.10 -2.61
CA GLU A 141 -21.76 2.61 -3.83
C GLU A 141 -20.95 3.70 -4.52
N ALA A 142 -21.52 4.89 -4.69
CA ALA A 142 -20.84 6.02 -5.31
C ALA A 142 -19.62 6.47 -4.48
N GLN A 143 -19.74 6.46 -3.16
CA GLN A 143 -18.64 6.77 -2.23
C GLN A 143 -17.52 5.73 -2.31
N THR A 144 -17.85 4.44 -2.39
CA THR A 144 -16.85 3.37 -2.59
C THR A 144 -16.10 3.56 -3.90
N LYS A 145 -16.82 3.81 -5.00
CA LYS A 145 -16.21 4.09 -6.31
C LYS A 145 -15.32 5.33 -6.28
N LEU A 146 -15.76 6.40 -5.63
CA LEU A 146 -14.98 7.63 -5.51
C LEU A 146 -13.69 7.38 -4.73
N GLY A 147 -13.74 6.68 -3.59
CA GLY A 147 -12.55 6.37 -2.79
C GLY A 147 -11.52 5.54 -3.58
N ASN A 148 -11.97 4.50 -4.28
CA ASN A 148 -11.09 3.71 -5.14
C ASN A 148 -10.52 4.52 -6.32
N ALA A 149 -11.32 5.40 -6.94
CA ALA A 149 -10.84 6.29 -7.99
C ALA A 149 -9.78 7.27 -7.48
N MET A 150 -9.98 7.83 -6.28
CA MET A 150 -8.98 8.70 -5.64
C MET A 150 -7.65 7.97 -5.43
N ASN A 151 -7.68 6.72 -4.95
CA ASN A 151 -6.49 5.90 -4.81
C ASN A 151 -5.77 5.67 -6.15
N LEU A 152 -6.51 5.26 -7.18
CA LEU A 152 -5.93 4.94 -8.50
C LEU A 152 -5.37 6.17 -9.23
N LEU A 153 -5.76 7.38 -8.85
CA LEU A 153 -5.30 8.66 -9.43
C LEU A 153 -4.18 9.32 -8.63
N MET A 154 -3.71 8.70 -7.54
CA MET A 154 -2.53 9.17 -6.81
C MET A 154 -1.25 8.93 -7.59
N SER A 155 -0.20 9.69 -7.26
CA SER A 155 1.13 9.51 -7.84
C SER A 155 1.73 8.16 -7.44
N GLY A 156 2.59 7.60 -8.29
CA GLY A 156 3.32 6.38 -8.01
C GLY A 156 2.65 5.12 -8.54
N SER A 157 2.85 4.00 -7.86
CA SER A 157 2.31 2.68 -8.20
C SER A 157 1.13 2.35 -7.30
N ALA A 158 -0.09 2.67 -7.74
CA ALA A 158 -1.30 2.42 -6.97
C ALA A 158 -1.61 0.93 -6.86
N PHE A 159 -1.87 0.47 -5.63
CA PHE A 159 -2.28 -0.90 -5.34
C PHE A 159 -3.80 -0.98 -5.15
N LEU A 160 -4.43 -1.90 -5.84
CA LEU A 160 -5.84 -2.23 -5.70
C LEU A 160 -5.97 -3.61 -5.05
N TYR A 161 -6.63 -3.69 -3.89
CA TYR A 161 -6.91 -4.97 -3.26
C TYR A 161 -7.99 -5.70 -4.04
N TYR A 162 -7.78 -6.99 -4.37
CA TYR A 162 -8.72 -7.77 -5.18
C TYR A 162 -10.14 -7.75 -4.60
N GLY A 163 -11.13 -7.63 -5.47
CA GLY A 163 -12.55 -7.57 -5.09
C GLY A 163 -13.04 -6.17 -4.71
N GLU A 164 -12.17 -5.17 -4.58
CA GLU A 164 -12.59 -3.77 -4.40
C GLU A 164 -13.34 -3.28 -5.64
N GLU A 165 -12.92 -3.69 -6.84
CA GLU A 165 -13.58 -3.41 -8.12
C GLU A 165 -14.99 -4.02 -8.22
N LEU A 166 -15.28 -5.08 -7.46
CA LEU A 166 -16.60 -5.71 -7.38
C LEU A 166 -17.44 -5.19 -6.20
N GLY A 167 -16.87 -4.34 -5.34
CA GLY A 167 -17.50 -3.88 -4.12
C GLY A 167 -17.68 -4.99 -3.08
N MET A 168 -16.78 -5.98 -3.04
CA MET A 168 -16.77 -7.01 -2.02
C MET A 168 -16.68 -6.37 -0.63
N LYS A 169 -17.39 -6.94 0.34
CA LYS A 169 -17.39 -6.51 1.74
C LYS A 169 -16.69 -7.53 2.61
N GLY A 170 -16.11 -7.06 3.70
CA GLY A 170 -15.48 -7.92 4.71
C GLY A 170 -14.79 -7.09 5.77
N SER A 171 -14.97 -7.48 7.03
CA SER A 171 -14.37 -6.80 8.18
C SER A 171 -14.21 -7.75 9.37
N GLY A 172 -13.51 -7.29 10.41
CA GLY A 172 -13.29 -8.06 11.63
C GLY A 172 -12.25 -9.15 11.42
N LYS A 173 -12.68 -10.42 11.44
CA LYS A 173 -11.76 -11.56 11.30
C LYS A 173 -11.13 -11.62 9.92
N ASP A 174 -9.93 -12.19 9.86
CA ASP A 174 -9.13 -12.27 8.62
C ASP A 174 -9.85 -13.02 7.49
N GLU A 175 -10.50 -14.12 7.80
CA GLU A 175 -11.27 -14.88 6.81
C GLU A 175 -12.34 -14.05 6.10
N ASN A 176 -12.94 -13.06 6.77
CA ASN A 176 -13.95 -12.20 6.17
C ASN A 176 -13.33 -11.19 5.18
N LYS A 177 -12.09 -10.75 5.42
CA LYS A 177 -11.36 -9.79 4.58
C LYS A 177 -10.69 -10.47 3.39
N ARG A 178 -10.41 -11.78 3.52
CA ARG A 178 -9.64 -12.61 2.58
C ARG A 178 -10.50 -13.67 1.89
N ALA A 179 -11.82 -13.42 1.79
CA ALA A 179 -12.73 -14.31 1.07
C ALA A 179 -12.30 -14.48 -0.40
N PRO A 180 -12.54 -15.65 -1.01
CA PRO A 180 -12.23 -15.89 -2.41
C PRO A 180 -12.87 -14.84 -3.33
N MET A 181 -12.21 -14.60 -4.48
CA MET A 181 -12.74 -13.71 -5.52
C MET A 181 -14.05 -14.26 -6.09
N TYR A 182 -15.04 -13.40 -6.27
CA TYR A 182 -16.30 -13.77 -6.94
C TYR A 182 -16.14 -13.69 -8.46
N TRP A 183 -16.03 -14.84 -9.12
CA TRP A 183 -15.85 -14.92 -10.58
C TRP A 183 -17.16 -14.98 -11.35
N SER A 184 -18.27 -15.32 -10.69
CA SER A 184 -19.61 -15.31 -11.27
C SER A 184 -20.69 -15.08 -10.19
N THR A 185 -21.95 -14.95 -10.62
CA THR A 185 -23.12 -14.91 -9.75
C THR A 185 -23.60 -16.31 -9.32
N ASP A 186 -23.02 -17.37 -9.84
CA ASP A 186 -23.36 -18.74 -9.48
C ASP A 186 -22.69 -19.11 -8.15
N ALA A 187 -23.47 -19.74 -7.25
CA ALA A 187 -23.03 -20.04 -5.87
C ALA A 187 -21.78 -20.93 -5.79
N ASP A 188 -21.49 -21.70 -6.85
CA ASP A 188 -20.38 -22.66 -6.92
C ASP A 188 -19.11 -22.11 -7.60
N ALA A 189 -19.07 -20.81 -7.94
CA ALA A 189 -17.99 -20.18 -8.71
C ALA A 189 -17.02 -19.35 -7.84
N THR A 190 -16.94 -19.59 -6.54
CA THR A 190 -16.01 -18.94 -5.59
C THR A 190 -14.90 -19.90 -5.20
#